data_8db1a3d15f6990385aeec58405d00994
#
_entry.id   8db1a3d15f6990385aeec58405d00994
#
_cell.length_a   1.000
_cell.length_b   1.000
_cell.length_c   1.000
_cell.angle_alpha   90.00
_cell.angle_beta   90.00
_cell.angle_gamma   90.00
#
_symmetry.space_group_name_H-M   'P 1'
#
loop_
_entity.id
_entity.type
_entity.pdbx_description
1 polymer ?
#
loop_
_entity_poly.entity_id
_entity_poly.type
_entity_poly.pdbx_seq_one_letter_code
_entity_poly.pdbx_strand_id
1 'polypeptide(L)'
;MKINFPDHKYVRDEIKEKGFHIVKEAIPKDFINIQKKKWSLICQKKNINKKFVRGNFFLGEKNFLSYSDIPAWCMYRNYEFLWNKNNDEDAMFVNLSIHKFRNQIQELDLNYGLNYNSKNYGVYISTSLYEPNKGHLAVHSDSHGKQPILHYMLPYSLKKTDYETGGLVCEDNKGQMHDIDANVHPGDIIFFDGRNKHGVIKVKSHNKNHIGRLASFAIPTYFSPEYGLKSSFRAFKIGLMEIGNKFKILKLN
;
A
#
# COMPACT_ATOMS: atom_id res chain seq x y z
N MET A 1 16.52 -15.88 -3.37
CA MET A 1 16.16 -15.33 -2.04
C MET A 1 15.09 -16.23 -1.40
N LYS A 2 15.19 -16.55 -0.10
CA LYS A 2 14.20 -17.37 0.62
C LYS A 2 13.28 -16.42 1.41
N ILE A 3 11.96 -16.62 1.28
CA ILE A 3 10.93 -15.92 2.04
C ILE A 3 10.33 -16.93 3.03
N ASN A 4 10.20 -16.55 4.29
CA ASN A 4 9.72 -17.41 5.35
C ASN A 4 8.29 -17.00 5.76
N PHE A 5 7.27 -17.61 5.16
CA PHE A 5 5.90 -17.42 5.58
C PHE A 5 5.51 -18.43 6.67
N PRO A 6 4.77 -18.01 7.70
CA PRO A 6 4.13 -18.93 8.64
C PRO A 6 2.94 -19.64 7.98
N ASP A 7 2.24 -20.49 8.74
CA ASP A 7 0.97 -21.06 8.29
C ASP A 7 -0.05 -19.93 8.00
N HIS A 8 -0.60 -19.93 6.79
CA HIS A 8 -1.59 -18.93 6.37
C HIS A 8 -2.90 -19.00 7.18
N LYS A 9 -3.27 -20.16 7.71
CA LYS A 9 -4.46 -20.32 8.57
C LYS A 9 -4.25 -19.61 9.89
N TYR A 10 -3.08 -19.76 10.50
CA TYR A 10 -2.72 -19.02 11.71
C TYR A 10 -2.82 -17.51 11.51
N VAL A 11 -2.20 -17.00 10.43
CA VAL A 11 -2.26 -15.55 10.13
C VAL A 11 -3.69 -15.08 9.90
N ARG A 12 -4.50 -15.88 9.21
CA ARG A 12 -5.92 -15.60 9.00
C ARG A 12 -6.69 -15.46 10.30
N ASP A 13 -6.48 -16.41 11.22
CA ASP A 13 -7.19 -16.44 12.49
C ASP A 13 -6.79 -15.25 13.37
N GLU A 14 -5.51 -14.88 13.40
CA GLU A 14 -5.03 -13.65 14.04
C GLU A 14 -5.70 -12.39 13.47
N ILE A 15 -5.81 -12.29 12.13
CA ILE A 15 -6.46 -11.14 11.48
C ILE A 15 -7.96 -11.11 11.77
N LYS A 16 -8.63 -12.28 11.79
CA LYS A 16 -10.05 -12.36 12.16
C LYS A 16 -10.29 -11.90 13.60
N GLU A 17 -9.37 -12.22 14.50
CA GLU A 17 -9.47 -11.83 15.90
C GLU A 17 -9.15 -10.35 16.11
N LYS A 18 -8.04 -9.87 15.53
CA LYS A 18 -7.44 -8.56 15.85
C LYS A 18 -7.66 -7.48 14.80
N GLY A 19 -8.03 -7.86 13.56
CA GLY A 19 -8.11 -6.93 12.43
C GLY A 19 -6.80 -6.70 11.70
N PHE A 20 -5.65 -7.06 12.31
CA PHE A 20 -4.32 -6.99 11.70
C PHE A 20 -3.37 -8.03 12.30
N HIS A 21 -2.29 -8.34 11.58
CA HIS A 21 -1.21 -9.21 12.07
C HIS A 21 0.14 -8.80 11.48
N ILE A 22 1.22 -8.94 12.24
CA ILE A 22 2.59 -8.67 11.80
C ILE A 22 3.34 -10.01 11.72
N VAL A 23 3.60 -10.44 10.50
CA VAL A 23 4.47 -11.61 10.23
C VAL A 23 5.91 -11.17 10.41
N LYS A 24 6.58 -11.76 11.41
CA LYS A 24 7.93 -11.37 11.81
C LYS A 24 8.99 -11.98 10.91
N GLU A 25 10.01 -11.16 10.57
CA GLU A 25 11.25 -11.56 9.89
C GLU A 25 11.07 -12.45 8.65
N ALA A 26 9.97 -12.22 7.90
CA ALA A 26 9.64 -13.02 6.72
C ALA A 26 10.57 -12.75 5.53
N ILE A 27 11.09 -11.53 5.42
CA ILE A 27 11.93 -11.06 4.31
C ILE A 27 13.35 -10.80 4.80
N PRO A 28 14.39 -11.21 4.05
CA PRO A 28 15.78 -10.96 4.41
C PRO A 28 16.09 -9.46 4.60
N LYS A 29 16.79 -9.13 5.67
CA LYS A 29 17.13 -7.73 6.03
C LYS A 29 17.96 -7.02 4.95
N ASP A 30 18.85 -7.76 4.26
CA ASP A 30 19.65 -7.19 3.17
C ASP A 30 18.80 -6.71 2.02
N PHE A 31 17.76 -7.46 1.64
CA PHE A 31 16.79 -7.01 0.64
C PHE A 31 16.12 -5.70 1.07
N ILE A 32 15.66 -5.60 2.32
CA ILE A 32 15.05 -4.39 2.86
C ILE A 32 15.99 -3.18 2.76
N ASN A 33 17.26 -3.36 3.13
CA ASN A 33 18.28 -2.30 3.06
C ASN A 33 18.56 -1.85 1.61
N ILE A 34 18.64 -2.78 0.67
CA ILE A 34 18.81 -2.48 -0.76
C ILE A 34 17.63 -1.68 -1.27
N GLN A 35 16.39 -2.12 -1.00
CA GLN A 35 15.17 -1.44 -1.44
C GLN A 35 15.03 -0.05 -0.80
N LYS A 36 15.33 0.08 0.48
CA LYS A 36 15.34 1.37 1.18
C LYS A 36 16.28 2.36 0.50
N LYS A 37 17.53 1.97 0.24
CA LYS A 37 18.51 2.82 -0.45
C LYS A 37 18.05 3.22 -1.85
N LYS A 38 17.58 2.25 -2.64
CA LYS A 38 17.09 2.47 -4.00
C LYS A 38 15.95 3.50 -4.03
N TRP A 39 14.91 3.29 -3.22
CA TRP A 39 13.73 4.12 -3.23
C TRP A 39 13.96 5.51 -2.64
N SER A 40 14.81 5.64 -1.62
CA SER A 40 15.22 6.96 -1.12
C SER A 40 15.89 7.79 -2.22
N LEU A 41 16.78 7.21 -3.03
CA LEU A 41 17.43 7.90 -4.15
C LEU A 41 16.45 8.28 -5.27
N ILE A 42 15.50 7.40 -5.61
CA ILE A 42 14.46 7.67 -6.62
C ILE A 42 13.59 8.85 -6.21
N CYS A 43 13.12 8.85 -4.96
CA CYS A 43 12.27 9.93 -4.45
C CYS A 43 13.03 11.25 -4.31
N GLN A 44 14.32 11.22 -3.93
CA GLN A 44 15.15 12.43 -3.86
C GLN A 44 15.36 13.10 -5.21
N LYS A 45 15.46 12.33 -6.30
CA LYS A 45 15.61 12.87 -7.67
C LYS A 45 14.38 13.63 -8.18
N LYS A 46 13.23 13.47 -7.52
CA LYS A 46 11.97 14.17 -7.82
C LYS A 46 11.53 14.12 -9.29
N ASN A 47 11.92 13.07 -10.03
CA ASN A 47 11.47 12.84 -11.40
C ASN A 47 10.00 12.36 -11.39
N ILE A 48 9.11 13.31 -11.11
CA ILE A 48 7.68 13.05 -10.96
C ILE A 48 7.03 13.07 -12.36
N ASN A 49 6.41 11.95 -12.73
CA ASN A 49 5.70 11.84 -14.00
C ASN A 49 4.26 12.36 -13.91
N LYS A 50 3.62 12.21 -12.73
CA LYS A 50 2.26 12.69 -12.47
C LYS A 50 2.19 13.37 -11.09
N LYS A 51 1.56 14.55 -11.02
CA LYS A 51 1.38 15.26 -9.74
C LYS A 51 0.18 14.79 -8.93
N PHE A 52 -0.77 14.11 -9.56
CA PHE A 52 -1.98 13.66 -8.92
C PHE A 52 -2.56 12.42 -9.61
N VAL A 53 -2.93 11.39 -8.84
CA VAL A 53 -3.49 10.15 -9.37
C VAL A 53 -4.75 9.78 -8.62
N ARG A 54 -5.86 9.61 -9.32
CA ARG A 54 -7.17 9.23 -8.77
C ARG A 54 -7.53 7.76 -9.04
N GLY A 55 -6.57 6.85 -9.05
CA GLY A 55 -6.84 5.42 -9.10
C GLY A 55 -7.58 4.92 -10.36
N ASN A 56 -7.53 5.69 -11.45
CA ASN A 56 -8.09 5.26 -12.74
C ASN A 56 -6.98 4.87 -13.68
N PHE A 57 -6.71 3.58 -13.76
CA PHE A 57 -5.63 3.03 -14.56
C PHE A 57 -6.18 2.25 -15.75
N PHE A 58 -5.37 2.16 -16.81
CA PHE A 58 -5.70 1.47 -18.07
C PHE A 58 -4.80 0.26 -18.25
N LEU A 59 -5.29 -0.77 -18.89
CA LEU A 59 -4.43 -1.84 -19.39
C LEU A 59 -3.42 -1.25 -20.38
N GLY A 60 -2.14 -1.59 -20.21
CA GLY A 60 -1.04 -1.06 -21.01
C GLY A 60 -0.48 0.29 -20.54
N GLU A 61 -0.97 0.86 -19.43
CA GLU A 61 -0.37 2.07 -18.86
C GLU A 61 1.10 1.83 -18.45
N LYS A 62 1.97 2.84 -18.67
CA LYS A 62 3.38 2.78 -18.29
C LYS A 62 3.56 2.99 -16.79
N ASN A 63 4.61 2.41 -16.22
CA ASN A 63 5.02 2.69 -14.85
C ASN A 63 5.33 4.18 -14.66
N PHE A 64 4.99 4.73 -13.50
CA PHE A 64 5.24 6.14 -13.20
C PHE A 64 5.42 6.40 -11.71
N LEU A 65 6.09 7.51 -11.38
CA LEU A 65 6.18 8.08 -10.04
C LEU A 65 5.24 9.28 -9.95
N SER A 66 4.40 9.32 -8.93
CA SER A 66 3.53 10.46 -8.62
C SER A 66 3.95 11.16 -7.34
N TYR A 67 3.57 12.42 -7.24
CA TYR A 67 3.57 13.16 -5.99
C TYR A 67 2.20 13.80 -5.79
N SER A 68 1.66 13.68 -4.59
CA SER A 68 0.42 14.33 -4.20
C SER A 68 0.62 15.07 -2.89
N ASP A 69 0.07 16.28 -2.81
CA ASP A 69 0.08 17.12 -1.61
C ASP A 69 -1.31 17.75 -1.48
N ILE A 70 -2.22 16.99 -0.88
CA ILE A 70 -3.61 17.38 -0.65
C ILE A 70 -4.02 17.04 0.78
N PRO A 71 -5.10 17.63 1.32
CA PRO A 71 -5.52 17.36 2.70
C PRO A 71 -5.72 15.88 3.04
N ALA A 72 -6.12 15.06 2.07
CA ALA A 72 -6.35 13.64 2.30
C ALA A 72 -5.06 12.81 2.31
N TRP A 73 -4.01 13.22 1.57
CA TRP A 73 -2.70 12.56 1.57
C TRP A 73 -1.60 13.44 1.02
N CYS A 74 -0.41 13.29 1.57
CA CYS A 74 0.82 13.87 1.07
C CYS A 74 1.90 12.80 0.99
N MET A 75 2.30 12.39 -0.22
CA MET A 75 3.28 11.33 -0.44
C MET A 75 3.80 11.27 -1.86
N TYR A 76 5.00 10.70 -2.01
CA TYR A 76 5.44 10.09 -3.27
C TYR A 76 4.88 8.68 -3.36
N ARG A 77 4.42 8.29 -4.55
CA ARG A 77 3.95 6.93 -4.81
C ARG A 77 4.37 6.48 -6.19
N ASN A 78 5.05 5.34 -6.23
CA ASN A 78 5.36 4.66 -7.47
C ASN A 78 4.24 3.69 -7.85
N TYR A 79 4.03 3.52 -9.15
CA TYR A 79 3.03 2.60 -9.71
C TYR A 79 3.72 1.71 -10.72
N GLU A 80 3.76 0.40 -10.45
CA GLU A 80 4.37 -0.62 -11.30
C GLU A 80 3.30 -1.63 -11.69
N PHE A 81 2.95 -1.62 -12.97
CA PHE A 81 1.95 -2.51 -13.53
C PHE A 81 2.60 -3.79 -14.04
N LEU A 82 1.94 -4.93 -13.83
CA LEU A 82 2.50 -6.26 -14.08
C LEU A 82 2.76 -6.55 -15.58
N TRP A 83 2.15 -5.81 -16.49
CA TRP A 83 2.41 -5.94 -17.94
C TRP A 83 3.65 -5.20 -18.42
N ASN A 84 4.23 -4.33 -17.61
CA ASN A 84 5.44 -3.63 -17.95
C ASN A 84 6.68 -4.43 -17.55
N LYS A 85 7.75 -4.30 -18.32
CA LYS A 85 9.04 -4.84 -17.90
C LYS A 85 9.46 -4.16 -16.60
N ASN A 86 9.75 -4.97 -15.61
CA ASN A 86 10.27 -4.49 -14.33
C ASN A 86 11.79 -4.47 -14.34
N ASN A 87 12.38 -3.40 -13.82
CA ASN A 87 13.84 -3.26 -13.69
C ASN A 87 14.38 -3.84 -12.36
N ASP A 88 13.48 -4.34 -11.49
CA ASP A 88 13.83 -4.95 -10.20
C ASP A 88 13.05 -6.26 -10.05
N GLU A 89 13.63 -7.33 -10.57
CA GLU A 89 13.04 -8.67 -10.55
C GLU A 89 12.90 -9.20 -9.12
N ASP A 90 13.84 -8.88 -8.22
CA ASP A 90 13.78 -9.27 -6.82
C ASP A 90 12.62 -8.59 -6.08
N ALA A 91 12.43 -7.29 -6.29
CA ALA A 91 11.31 -6.57 -5.69
C ALA A 91 9.96 -7.09 -6.21
N MET A 92 9.87 -7.39 -7.50
CA MET A 92 8.68 -7.99 -8.09
C MET A 92 8.42 -9.37 -7.50
N PHE A 93 9.44 -10.24 -7.44
CA PHE A 93 9.35 -11.58 -6.86
C PHE A 93 8.84 -11.52 -5.41
N VAL A 94 9.40 -10.65 -4.58
CA VAL A 94 8.98 -10.49 -3.18
C VAL A 94 7.53 -10.05 -3.09
N ASN A 95 7.14 -8.98 -3.78
CA ASN A 95 5.78 -8.46 -3.71
C ASN A 95 4.74 -9.46 -4.24
N LEU A 96 5.04 -10.19 -5.33
CA LEU A 96 4.16 -11.22 -5.84
C LEU A 96 4.06 -12.45 -4.91
N SER A 97 5.15 -12.80 -4.24
CA SER A 97 5.13 -13.88 -3.23
C SER A 97 4.26 -13.50 -2.04
N ILE A 98 4.37 -12.27 -1.53
CA ILE A 98 3.50 -11.77 -0.45
C ILE A 98 2.04 -11.70 -0.93
N HIS A 99 1.79 -11.28 -2.18
CA HIS A 99 0.45 -11.26 -2.75
C HIS A 99 -0.17 -12.64 -2.82
N LYS A 100 0.58 -13.65 -3.26
CA LYS A 100 0.11 -15.05 -3.28
C LYS A 100 -0.19 -15.56 -1.87
N PHE A 101 0.67 -15.26 -0.90
CA PHE A 101 0.43 -15.59 0.50
C PHE A 101 -0.83 -14.88 1.05
N ARG A 102 -1.05 -13.60 0.70
CA ARG A 102 -2.29 -12.88 1.00
C ARG A 102 -3.52 -13.59 0.42
N ASN A 103 -3.42 -14.10 -0.81
CA ASN A 103 -4.52 -14.85 -1.43
C ASN A 103 -4.81 -16.15 -0.65
N GLN A 104 -3.79 -16.88 -0.17
CA GLN A 104 -3.98 -18.03 0.71
C GLN A 104 -4.68 -17.68 2.02
N ILE A 105 -4.28 -16.57 2.68
CA ILE A 105 -4.95 -16.06 3.89
C ILE A 105 -6.45 -15.86 3.64
N GLN A 106 -6.82 -15.39 2.46
CA GLN A 106 -8.21 -15.10 2.06
C GLN A 106 -8.94 -16.29 1.40
N GLU A 107 -8.30 -17.45 1.32
CA GLU A 107 -8.85 -18.66 0.65
C GLU A 107 -9.19 -18.41 -0.83
N LEU A 108 -8.40 -17.59 -1.51
CA LEU A 108 -8.51 -17.30 -2.93
C LEU A 108 -7.52 -18.15 -3.74
N ASP A 109 -7.75 -18.22 -5.06
CA ASP A 109 -6.76 -18.75 -5.98
C ASP A 109 -5.42 -18.01 -5.83
N LEU A 110 -4.30 -18.74 -5.85
CA LEU A 110 -2.96 -18.18 -5.66
C LEU A 110 -2.66 -17.03 -6.64
N ASN A 111 -3.16 -17.14 -7.86
CA ASN A 111 -2.94 -16.15 -8.92
C ASN A 111 -4.09 -15.13 -9.03
N TYR A 112 -5.02 -15.10 -8.06
CA TYR A 112 -6.10 -14.13 -8.06
C TYR A 112 -5.56 -12.71 -8.15
N GLY A 113 -6.05 -11.95 -9.13
CA GLY A 113 -5.59 -10.59 -9.42
C GLY A 113 -4.28 -10.49 -10.23
N LEU A 114 -3.61 -11.59 -10.56
CA LEU A 114 -2.39 -11.54 -11.39
C LEU A 114 -2.68 -11.62 -12.88
N ASN A 115 -3.82 -12.15 -13.29
CA ASN A 115 -4.18 -12.40 -14.69
C ASN A 115 -5.23 -11.43 -15.24
N TYR A 116 -5.52 -10.32 -14.54
CA TYR A 116 -6.52 -9.32 -14.94
C TYR A 116 -7.79 -9.97 -15.51
N ASN A 117 -8.55 -10.64 -14.65
CA ASN A 117 -9.69 -11.48 -15.02
C ASN A 117 -10.82 -10.72 -15.75
N SER A 118 -11.96 -11.38 -15.97
CA SER A 118 -13.10 -10.96 -16.79
C SER A 118 -13.65 -9.54 -16.59
N LYS A 119 -13.24 -8.82 -15.55
CA LYS A 119 -13.61 -7.41 -15.29
C LYS A 119 -12.38 -6.50 -15.20
N ASN A 120 -11.25 -6.94 -15.77
CA ASN A 120 -9.97 -6.23 -15.66
C ASN A 120 -9.54 -5.97 -14.20
N TYR A 121 -9.95 -6.84 -13.30
CA TYR A 121 -9.48 -6.83 -11.92
C TYR A 121 -8.06 -7.37 -11.86
N GLY A 122 -7.23 -6.67 -11.13
CA GLY A 122 -5.85 -7.08 -10.93
C GLY A 122 -5.18 -6.30 -9.81
N VAL A 123 -3.88 -6.46 -9.70
CA VAL A 123 -3.06 -5.71 -8.75
C VAL A 123 -1.98 -4.93 -9.48
N TYR A 124 -1.54 -3.84 -8.90
CA TYR A 124 -0.27 -3.20 -9.22
C TYR A 124 0.59 -3.14 -7.98
N ILE A 125 1.91 -3.15 -8.18
CA ILE A 125 2.86 -2.97 -7.09
C ILE A 125 3.09 -1.47 -6.89
N SER A 126 3.16 -1.06 -5.64
CA SER A 126 3.37 0.33 -5.29
C SER A 126 4.40 0.45 -4.18
N THR A 127 5.20 1.51 -4.25
CA THR A 127 6.08 1.93 -3.16
C THR A 127 5.75 3.38 -2.84
N SER A 128 5.48 3.67 -1.57
CA SER A 128 5.13 5.02 -1.11
C SER A 128 6.16 5.53 -0.11
N LEU A 129 6.54 6.81 -0.28
CA LEU A 129 7.35 7.57 0.66
C LEU A 129 6.52 8.73 1.24
N TYR A 130 6.41 8.75 2.54
CA TYR A 130 5.85 9.84 3.33
C TYR A 130 7.00 10.63 3.95
N GLU A 131 7.30 11.81 3.36
CA GLU A 131 8.42 12.64 3.80
C GLU A 131 8.23 13.15 5.24
N PRO A 132 9.33 13.35 5.99
CA PRO A 132 9.26 13.97 7.32
C PRO A 132 8.57 15.34 7.28
N ASN A 133 7.72 15.60 8.27
CA ASN A 133 6.99 16.85 8.51
C ASN A 133 5.91 17.21 7.47
N LYS A 134 5.70 16.35 6.46
CA LYS A 134 4.65 16.53 5.44
C LYS A 134 3.81 15.28 5.25
N GLY A 135 4.48 14.14 5.09
CA GLY A 135 3.85 12.90 4.64
C GLY A 135 2.74 12.41 5.57
N HIS A 136 1.59 12.12 5.00
CA HIS A 136 0.43 11.56 5.69
C HIS A 136 -0.55 10.89 4.71
N LEU A 137 -1.42 10.05 5.26
CA LEU A 137 -2.62 9.54 4.61
C LEU A 137 -3.75 9.59 5.65
N ALA A 138 -4.80 10.34 5.37
CA ALA A 138 -5.94 10.48 6.27
C ALA A 138 -6.50 9.11 6.64
N VAL A 139 -6.87 8.94 7.91
CA VAL A 139 -7.50 7.71 8.38
C VAL A 139 -8.82 7.50 7.64
N HIS A 140 -8.99 6.31 7.07
CA HIS A 140 -10.14 5.92 6.27
C HIS A 140 -10.37 4.42 6.37
N SER A 141 -11.50 3.95 5.86
CA SER A 141 -11.77 2.54 5.62
C SER A 141 -11.97 2.34 4.12
N ASP A 142 -11.50 1.23 3.61
CA ASP A 142 -11.74 0.87 2.21
C ASP A 142 -13.10 0.19 2.05
N SER A 143 -13.86 0.64 1.07
CA SER A 143 -15.16 0.07 0.73
C SER A 143 -15.21 -0.26 -0.75
N HIS A 144 -14.73 -1.42 -1.13
CA HIS A 144 -14.69 -1.84 -2.53
C HIS A 144 -15.73 -2.92 -2.87
N GLY A 145 -16.91 -2.84 -2.27
CA GLY A 145 -18.01 -3.76 -2.54
C GLY A 145 -17.65 -5.20 -2.13
N LYS A 146 -17.67 -6.14 -3.09
CA LYS A 146 -17.39 -7.56 -2.84
C LYS A 146 -15.89 -7.94 -2.99
N GLN A 147 -14.99 -6.95 -3.18
CA GLN A 147 -13.57 -7.24 -3.42
C GLN A 147 -12.86 -7.67 -2.14
N PRO A 148 -11.89 -8.57 -2.26
CA PRO A 148 -10.98 -8.86 -1.16
C PRO A 148 -10.17 -7.61 -0.81
N ILE A 149 -10.25 -7.17 0.43
CA ILE A 149 -9.59 -5.94 0.90
C ILE A 149 -8.58 -6.17 2.02
N LEU A 150 -8.08 -7.39 2.14
CA LEU A 150 -6.91 -7.63 2.97
C LEU A 150 -5.71 -6.94 2.32
N HIS A 151 -5.15 -5.98 3.02
CA HIS A 151 -3.94 -5.30 2.61
C HIS A 151 -2.70 -5.96 3.20
N TYR A 152 -1.57 -5.80 2.52
CA TYR A 152 -0.28 -5.97 3.15
C TYR A 152 0.60 -4.74 2.94
N MET A 153 1.51 -4.52 3.85
CA MET A 153 2.62 -3.57 3.70
C MET A 153 3.94 -4.23 4.07
N LEU A 154 4.95 -4.00 3.25
CA LEU A 154 6.35 -4.37 3.49
C LEU A 154 7.13 -3.09 3.78
N PRO A 155 7.40 -2.76 5.04
CA PRO A 155 8.14 -1.57 5.43
C PRO A 155 9.62 -1.68 5.01
N TYR A 156 10.13 -0.62 4.37
CA TYR A 156 11.56 -0.46 4.06
C TYR A 156 12.24 0.52 5.02
N SER A 157 11.47 1.35 5.70
CA SER A 157 11.92 2.27 6.74
C SER A 157 11.30 1.94 8.08
N LEU A 158 11.95 2.37 9.15
CA LEU A 158 11.56 2.07 10.52
C LEU A 158 11.34 3.33 11.33
N LYS A 159 10.34 3.29 12.20
CA LYS A 159 10.11 4.30 13.21
C LYS A 159 11.30 4.36 14.17
N LYS A 160 11.64 5.55 14.64
CA LYS A 160 12.81 5.91 15.46
C LYS A 160 14.16 5.87 14.74
N THR A 161 14.26 5.18 13.60
CA THR A 161 15.48 5.13 12.79
C THR A 161 15.42 6.05 11.58
N ASP A 162 14.27 6.09 10.90
CA ASP A 162 14.07 6.81 9.64
C ASP A 162 13.05 7.93 9.74
N TYR A 163 12.32 7.99 10.84
CA TYR A 163 11.41 9.04 11.28
C TYR A 163 11.12 8.85 12.78
N GLU A 164 10.66 9.90 13.46
CA GLU A 164 10.50 9.87 14.93
C GLU A 164 9.09 9.49 15.36
N THR A 165 8.07 10.15 14.80
CA THR A 165 6.67 9.97 15.18
C THR A 165 5.74 9.91 13.97
N GLY A 166 4.49 9.53 14.20
CA GLY A 166 3.52 9.24 13.15
C GLY A 166 3.70 7.83 12.61
N GLY A 167 3.26 7.58 11.38
CA GLY A 167 3.35 6.26 10.75
C GLY A 167 2.01 5.55 10.62
N LEU A 168 2.04 4.27 10.24
CA LEU A 168 0.85 3.45 10.01
C LEU A 168 0.08 3.22 11.30
N VAL A 169 -1.20 3.52 11.26
CA VAL A 169 -2.16 3.15 12.29
C VAL A 169 -3.25 2.28 11.69
N CYS A 170 -3.71 1.29 12.46
CA CYS A 170 -4.84 0.44 12.11
C CYS A 170 -5.77 0.28 13.32
N GLU A 171 -7.08 0.32 13.05
CA GLU A 171 -8.11 0.00 14.04
C GLU A 171 -8.24 -1.53 14.16
N ASP A 172 -8.33 -2.03 15.37
CA ASP A 172 -8.65 -3.44 15.60
C ASP A 172 -10.17 -3.72 15.49
N ASN A 173 -10.54 -4.99 15.59
CA ASN A 173 -11.97 -5.39 15.53
C ASN A 173 -12.81 -4.94 16.73
N LYS A 174 -12.19 -4.32 17.76
CA LYS A 174 -12.85 -3.73 18.92
C LYS A 174 -12.97 -2.21 18.81
N GLY A 175 -12.48 -1.60 17.70
CA GLY A 175 -12.52 -0.17 17.46
C GLY A 175 -11.35 0.61 18.08
N GLN A 176 -10.33 -0.07 18.62
CA GLN A 176 -9.15 0.58 19.18
C GLN A 176 -8.10 0.82 18.09
N MET A 177 -7.56 2.04 18.03
CA MET A 177 -6.50 2.41 17.10
C MET A 177 -5.12 2.02 17.65
N HIS A 178 -4.32 1.32 16.83
CA HIS A 178 -2.98 0.87 17.17
C HIS A 178 -1.93 1.55 16.29
N ASP A 179 -0.81 1.94 16.89
CA ASP A 179 0.41 2.37 16.19
C ASP A 179 1.19 1.14 15.72
N ILE A 180 0.96 0.75 14.48
CA ILE A 180 1.52 -0.48 13.92
C ILE A 180 3.03 -0.37 13.75
N ASP A 181 3.52 0.76 13.24
CA ASP A 181 4.95 0.96 12.96
C ASP A 181 5.82 0.96 14.22
N ALA A 182 5.24 1.13 15.41
CA ALA A 182 5.98 1.05 16.68
C ALA A 182 6.54 -0.35 16.97
N ASN A 183 5.93 -1.39 16.41
CA ASN A 183 6.24 -2.80 16.67
C ASN A 183 6.87 -3.53 15.46
N VAL A 184 7.27 -2.78 14.42
CA VAL A 184 7.81 -3.33 13.17
C VAL A 184 9.32 -3.35 13.19
N HIS A 185 9.90 -4.45 12.69
CA HIS A 185 11.32 -4.65 12.49
C HIS A 185 11.65 -4.90 11.00
N PRO A 186 12.94 -4.80 10.59
CA PRO A 186 13.33 -5.05 9.20
C PRO A 186 12.97 -6.47 8.77
N GLY A 187 12.23 -6.59 7.68
CA GLY A 187 11.77 -7.88 7.12
C GLY A 187 10.40 -8.33 7.61
N ASP A 188 9.76 -7.60 8.52
CA ASP A 188 8.37 -7.86 8.91
C ASP A 188 7.41 -7.49 7.79
N ILE A 189 6.29 -8.21 7.70
CA ILE A 189 5.17 -7.91 6.80
C ILE A 189 3.94 -7.63 7.64
N ILE A 190 3.26 -6.53 7.36
CA ILE A 190 2.03 -6.14 8.04
C ILE A 190 0.85 -6.56 7.17
N PHE A 191 -0.08 -7.33 7.70
CA PHE A 191 -1.38 -7.62 7.10
C PHE A 191 -2.48 -6.95 7.91
N PHE A 192 -3.46 -6.32 7.25
CA PHE A 192 -4.60 -5.70 7.93
C PHE A 192 -5.86 -5.71 7.05
N ASP A 193 -7.00 -5.80 7.71
CA ASP A 193 -8.29 -5.70 7.04
C ASP A 193 -8.57 -4.25 6.64
N GLY A 194 -8.67 -4.00 5.34
CA GLY A 194 -8.94 -2.66 4.82
C GLY A 194 -10.32 -2.10 5.20
N ARG A 195 -11.24 -2.92 5.70
CA ARG A 195 -12.54 -2.47 6.23
C ARG A 195 -12.41 -1.72 7.55
N ASN A 196 -11.41 -2.07 8.35
CA ASN A 196 -11.08 -1.34 9.56
C ASN A 196 -10.43 0.00 9.22
N LYS A 197 -10.57 0.98 10.09
CA LYS A 197 -9.94 2.29 9.86
C LYS A 197 -8.43 2.15 9.88
N HIS A 198 -7.79 2.71 8.88
CA HIS A 198 -6.33 2.72 8.76
C HIS A 198 -5.86 3.99 8.06
N GLY A 199 -4.59 4.32 8.25
CA GLY A 199 -4.01 5.51 7.64
C GLY A 199 -2.56 5.69 8.06
N VAL A 200 -1.94 6.78 7.58
CA VAL A 200 -0.59 7.16 7.98
C VAL A 200 -0.67 8.51 8.69
N ILE A 201 -0.55 8.48 10.00
CA ILE A 201 -0.45 9.71 10.80
C ILE A 201 0.77 10.49 10.36
N LYS A 202 0.65 11.81 10.31
CA LYS A 202 1.70 12.70 9.82
C LYS A 202 3.07 12.31 10.36
N VAL A 203 3.93 11.92 9.44
CA VAL A 203 5.31 11.53 9.73
C VAL A 203 6.08 12.77 10.17
N LYS A 204 6.77 12.70 11.33
CA LYS A 204 7.56 13.83 11.84
C LYS A 204 8.97 13.39 12.15
N SER A 205 9.91 14.30 11.95
CA SER A 205 11.29 14.17 12.39
C SER A 205 11.97 15.52 12.50
N HIS A 206 12.85 15.68 13.47
CA HIS A 206 13.76 16.80 13.61
C HIS A 206 15.11 16.51 12.94
N ASN A 207 15.45 15.24 12.75
CA ASN A 207 16.66 14.82 12.09
C ASN A 207 16.54 14.96 10.56
N LYS A 208 17.32 15.86 9.97
CA LYS A 208 17.33 16.13 8.51
C LYS A 208 17.78 14.96 7.65
N ASN A 209 18.46 13.97 8.24
CA ASN A 209 18.95 12.77 7.55
C ASN A 209 17.88 11.67 7.50
N HIS A 210 16.76 11.81 8.22
CA HIS A 210 15.70 10.86 8.18
C HIS A 210 14.95 10.92 6.84
N ILE A 211 14.73 9.76 6.23
CA ILE A 211 14.08 9.66 4.92
C ILE A 211 12.56 9.74 5.00
N GLY A 212 11.97 9.45 6.17
CA GLY A 212 10.53 9.32 6.35
C GLY A 212 10.05 7.86 6.29
N ARG A 213 8.74 7.69 6.18
CA ARG A 213 8.13 6.37 6.12
C ARG A 213 8.08 5.86 4.69
N LEU A 214 8.76 4.76 4.44
CA LEU A 214 8.85 4.10 3.13
C LEU A 214 8.34 2.66 3.23
N ALA A 215 7.39 2.27 2.37
CA ALA A 215 6.84 0.92 2.34
C ALA A 215 6.38 0.52 0.94
N SER A 216 6.45 -0.78 0.62
CA SER A 216 5.90 -1.39 -0.60
C SER A 216 4.67 -2.22 -0.29
N PHE A 217 3.78 -2.35 -1.28
CA PHE A 217 2.52 -3.09 -1.17
C PHE A 217 1.93 -3.37 -2.56
N ALA A 218 1.01 -4.34 -2.66
CA ALA A 218 0.22 -4.56 -3.85
C ALA A 218 -1.22 -4.13 -3.62
N ILE A 219 -1.73 -3.28 -4.51
CA ILE A 219 -3.08 -2.72 -4.42
C ILE A 219 -3.99 -3.42 -5.43
N PRO A 220 -5.06 -4.09 -4.95
CA PRO A 220 -6.13 -4.60 -5.81
C PRO A 220 -6.93 -3.44 -6.42
N THR A 221 -7.21 -3.51 -7.70
CA THR A 221 -8.01 -2.50 -8.38
C THR A 221 -8.66 -3.02 -9.66
N TYR A 222 -9.54 -2.22 -10.24
CA TYR A 222 -10.06 -2.46 -11.58
C TYR A 222 -9.35 -1.58 -12.59
N PHE A 223 -8.93 -2.19 -13.70
CA PHE A 223 -8.34 -1.50 -14.83
C PHE A 223 -9.37 -1.27 -15.92
N SER A 224 -9.35 -0.11 -16.55
CA SER A 224 -10.17 0.15 -17.74
C SER A 224 -9.51 -0.48 -18.97
N PRO A 225 -10.28 -1.15 -19.86
CA PRO A 225 -9.72 -1.76 -21.07
C PRO A 225 -9.34 -0.72 -22.13
N GLU A 226 -9.87 0.49 -22.06
CA GLU A 226 -9.74 1.52 -23.09
C GLU A 226 -9.31 2.88 -22.52
N TYR A 227 -8.49 3.57 -23.32
CA TYR A 227 -8.15 4.98 -23.11
C TYR A 227 -9.22 5.83 -23.82
N GLY A 228 -10.01 6.66 -23.10
CA GLY A 228 -10.99 7.50 -23.77
C GLY A 228 -11.95 8.23 -22.83
N LEU A 229 -12.84 9.07 -23.41
CA LEU A 229 -13.82 9.90 -22.69
C LEU A 229 -14.71 9.08 -21.75
N LYS A 230 -15.14 7.87 -22.16
CA LYS A 230 -15.98 6.99 -21.33
C LYS A 230 -15.27 6.53 -20.05
N SER A 231 -13.97 6.26 -20.12
CA SER A 231 -13.18 5.86 -18.95
C SER A 231 -12.92 7.04 -18.03
N SER A 232 -12.69 8.24 -18.57
CA SER A 232 -12.55 9.49 -17.81
C SER A 232 -13.85 9.84 -17.08
N PHE A 233 -15.01 9.62 -17.70
CA PHE A 233 -16.32 9.83 -17.08
C PHE A 233 -16.59 8.82 -15.96
N ARG A 234 -16.20 7.56 -16.16
CA ARG A 234 -16.30 6.52 -15.12
C ARG A 234 -15.37 6.83 -13.93
N ALA A 235 -14.16 7.29 -14.18
CA ALA A 235 -13.23 7.72 -13.15
C ALA A 235 -13.76 8.90 -12.34
N PHE A 236 -14.34 9.89 -13.02
CA PHE A 236 -14.97 11.03 -12.40
C PHE A 236 -16.13 10.60 -11.47
N LYS A 237 -16.98 9.68 -11.93
CA LYS A 237 -18.09 9.13 -11.14
C LYS A 237 -17.59 8.39 -9.90
N ILE A 238 -16.56 7.55 -10.04
CA ILE A 238 -15.94 6.83 -8.92
C ILE A 238 -15.31 7.82 -7.93
N GLY A 239 -14.57 8.81 -8.43
CA GLY A 239 -13.98 9.86 -7.59
C GLY A 239 -15.01 10.68 -6.81
N LEU A 240 -16.16 10.98 -7.40
CA LEU A 240 -17.27 11.64 -6.70
C LEU A 240 -17.89 10.74 -5.62
N MET A 241 -18.03 9.44 -5.88
CA MET A 241 -18.53 8.48 -4.89
C MET A 241 -17.58 8.33 -3.71
N GLU A 242 -16.27 8.26 -3.97
CA GLU A 242 -15.25 8.20 -2.92
C GLU A 242 -15.20 9.47 -2.07
N ILE A 243 -15.32 10.64 -2.71
CA ILE A 243 -15.41 11.93 -2.01
C ILE A 243 -16.69 11.97 -1.16
N GLY A 244 -17.83 11.56 -1.71
CA GLY A 244 -19.11 11.52 -0.99
C GLY A 244 -19.08 10.58 0.23
N ASN A 245 -18.43 9.44 0.12
CA ASN A 245 -18.25 8.51 1.22
C ASN A 245 -17.30 9.08 2.31
N LYS A 246 -16.22 9.75 1.92
CA LYS A 246 -15.30 10.42 2.87
C LYS A 246 -15.96 11.57 3.62
N PHE A 247 -16.83 12.34 2.97
CA PHE A 247 -17.59 13.41 3.62
C PHE A 247 -18.69 12.87 4.56
N LYS A 248 -19.28 11.70 4.27
CA LYS A 248 -20.22 11.04 5.21
C LYS A 248 -19.52 10.59 6.50
N ILE A 249 -18.28 10.10 6.40
CA ILE A 249 -17.47 9.69 7.57
C ILE A 249 -17.07 10.91 8.41
N LEU A 250 -16.77 12.05 7.78
CA LEU A 250 -16.44 13.30 8.48
C LEU A 250 -17.64 13.98 9.17
N LYS A 251 -18.88 13.65 8.79
CA LYS A 251 -20.10 14.16 9.44
C LYS A 251 -20.62 13.28 10.59
N LEU A 252 -20.04 12.11 10.80
CA LEU A 252 -20.42 11.16 11.86
C LEU A 252 -19.42 11.13 13.03
N ASN A 253 -18.44 12.02 13.02
CA ASN A 253 -17.51 12.33 14.10
C ASN A 253 -17.68 13.82 14.45
#